data_61b8531eabce27d5d182ce456060ec86
#
_entry.id   61b8531eabce27d5d182ce456060ec86
#
_cell.length_a   1.000
_cell.length_b   1.000
_cell.length_c   1.000
_cell.angle_alpha   90.00
_cell.angle_beta   90.00
_cell.angle_gamma   90.00
#
_symmetry.space_group_name_H-M   'P 1'
#
loop_
_entity.id
_entity.type
_entity.pdbx_description
1 polymer ?
#
loop_
_entity_poly.entity_id
_entity_poly.type
_entity_poly.pdbx_seq_one_letter_code
_entity_poly.pdbx_strand_id
1 'polypeptide(L)'
;PMKVSNIMMFEFNSSDSLISFVDAWQAHGPYPNTHQTVFVRTEETSGVGITVYQNEKARLAGHEIRKKGLQTNIFSKHLKDTVVLEGDVLIQFGENIIDKEN
;
A
#
# COMPACT_ATOMS: atom_id res chain seq x y z
N PRO A 1 -17.16 7.08 -11.91
CA PRO A 1 -16.89 6.23 -10.75
C PRO A 1 -15.88 6.86 -9.81
N MET A 2 -16.11 6.68 -8.54
CA MET A 2 -15.28 7.27 -7.50
C MET A 2 -14.03 6.42 -7.28
N LYS A 3 -12.87 7.09 -7.11
CA LYS A 3 -11.65 6.43 -6.68
C LYS A 3 -11.81 5.95 -5.23
N VAL A 4 -11.23 4.80 -4.94
CA VAL A 4 -11.25 4.21 -3.61
C VAL A 4 -9.84 3.88 -3.16
N SER A 5 -9.63 3.83 -1.85
CA SER A 5 -8.31 3.62 -1.28
C SER A 5 -8.30 2.49 -0.27
N ASN A 6 -7.18 1.79 -0.22
CA ASN A 6 -6.79 0.99 0.94
C ASN A 6 -5.72 1.74 1.72
N ILE A 7 -5.86 1.75 3.03
CA ILE A 7 -4.86 2.26 3.95
C ILE A 7 -4.48 1.10 4.84
N MET A 8 -3.20 0.71 4.80
CA MET A 8 -2.73 -0.44 5.57
C MET A 8 -1.71 0.02 6.60
N MET A 9 -1.98 -0.29 7.85
CA MET A 9 -1.05 -0.03 8.95
C MET A 9 -0.33 -1.33 9.25
N PHE A 10 1.00 -1.29 9.20
CA PHE A 10 1.85 -2.48 9.38
C PHE A 10 2.71 -2.36 10.62
N GLU A 11 2.79 -3.45 11.37
CA GLU A 11 3.83 -3.66 12.37
C GLU A 11 4.67 -4.86 11.94
N PHE A 12 5.98 -4.69 11.90
CA PHE A 12 6.92 -5.71 11.42
C PHE A 12 7.64 -6.37 12.60
N ASN A 13 8.15 -7.57 12.37
CA ASN A 13 8.89 -8.33 13.38
C ASN A 13 10.21 -7.66 13.79
N SER A 14 10.81 -6.91 12.85
CA SER A 14 12.08 -6.21 13.06
C SER A 14 12.26 -5.13 12.01
N SER A 15 13.26 -4.29 12.19
CA SER A 15 13.67 -3.33 11.18
C SER A 15 14.08 -4.02 9.86
N ASP A 16 14.82 -5.11 9.94
CA ASP A 16 15.22 -5.88 8.75
C ASP A 16 14.00 -6.47 8.03
N SER A 17 12.99 -6.93 8.77
CA SER A 17 11.74 -7.42 8.19
C SER A 17 11.01 -6.32 7.43
N LEU A 18 10.97 -5.10 7.97
CA LEU A 18 10.39 -3.96 7.25
C LEU A 18 11.11 -3.71 5.92
N ILE A 19 12.43 -3.66 5.92
CA ILE A 19 13.21 -3.43 4.72
C ILE A 19 13.01 -4.55 3.70
N SER A 20 13.03 -5.81 4.15
CA SER A 20 12.79 -6.96 3.27
C SER A 20 11.39 -6.94 2.64
N PHE A 21 10.38 -6.54 3.41
CA PHE A 21 9.01 -6.37 2.93
C PHE A 21 8.94 -5.28 1.84
N VAL A 22 9.57 -4.14 2.07
CA VAL A 22 9.61 -3.03 1.10
C VAL A 22 10.31 -3.46 -0.18
N ASP A 23 11.44 -4.15 -0.07
CA ASP A 23 12.20 -4.65 -1.22
C ASP A 23 11.33 -5.63 -2.05
N ALA A 24 10.62 -6.53 -1.37
CA ALA A 24 9.72 -7.48 -2.04
C ALA A 24 8.56 -6.77 -2.75
N TRP A 25 8.00 -5.74 -2.12
CA TRP A 25 6.92 -4.96 -2.71
C TRP A 25 7.39 -4.18 -3.94
N GLN A 26 8.56 -3.55 -3.86
CA GLN A 26 9.16 -2.87 -5.01
C GLN A 26 9.42 -3.83 -6.18
N ALA A 27 9.90 -5.02 -5.88
CA ALA A 27 10.13 -6.05 -6.90
C ALA A 27 8.83 -6.56 -7.53
N HIS A 28 7.76 -6.68 -6.74
CA HIS A 28 6.44 -7.06 -7.25
C HIS A 28 5.85 -5.98 -8.16
N GLY A 29 6.08 -4.71 -7.84
CA GLY A 29 5.51 -3.58 -8.55
C GLY A 29 4.08 -3.26 -8.12
N PRO A 30 3.46 -2.28 -8.79
CA PRO A 30 2.11 -1.82 -8.41
C PRO A 30 1.03 -2.84 -8.78
N TYR A 31 -0.08 -2.78 -8.05
CA TYR A 31 -1.29 -3.50 -8.46
C TYR A 31 -1.93 -2.82 -9.67
N PRO A 32 -2.67 -3.57 -10.50
CA PRO A 32 -3.31 -3.01 -11.69
C PRO A 32 -4.34 -1.92 -11.35
N ASN A 33 -4.48 -0.95 -12.24
CA ASN A 33 -5.49 0.10 -12.17
C ASN A 33 -5.42 0.93 -10.89
N THR A 34 -4.20 1.25 -10.49
CA THR A 34 -3.92 2.15 -9.37
C THR A 34 -3.43 3.48 -9.90
N HIS A 35 -3.80 4.56 -9.19
CA HIS A 35 -3.30 5.90 -9.47
C HIS A 35 -2.03 6.20 -8.68
N GLN A 36 -1.93 5.65 -7.49
CA GLN A 36 -0.84 5.98 -6.59
C GLN A 36 -0.71 4.89 -5.53
N THR A 37 0.53 4.58 -5.18
CA THR A 37 0.86 3.75 -4.03
C THR A 37 2.06 4.37 -3.34
N VAL A 38 1.94 4.60 -2.05
CA VAL A 38 3.06 5.05 -1.22
C VAL A 38 3.15 4.17 0.01
N PHE A 39 4.38 3.92 0.45
CA PHE A 39 4.66 3.31 1.74
C PHE A 39 5.49 4.28 2.55
N VAL A 40 5.05 4.58 3.76
CA VAL A 40 5.73 5.51 4.66
C VAL A 40 6.16 4.76 5.90
N ARG A 41 7.46 4.83 6.21
CA ARG A 41 7.98 4.31 7.47
C ARG A 41 7.64 5.31 8.57
N THR A 42 6.86 4.90 9.55
CA THR A 42 6.41 5.76 10.65
C THR A 42 7.27 5.62 11.89
N GLU A 43 7.77 4.41 12.12
CA GLU A 43 8.72 4.09 13.20
C GLU A 43 9.68 3.03 12.70
N GLU A 44 10.63 2.63 13.51
CA GLU A 44 11.67 1.67 13.08
C GLU A 44 11.08 0.36 12.54
N THR A 45 10.01 -0.13 13.17
CA THR A 45 9.34 -1.38 12.78
C THR A 45 7.92 -1.18 12.31
N SER A 46 7.50 0.05 12.02
CA SER A 46 6.11 0.35 11.65
C SER A 46 6.04 1.13 10.35
N GLY A 47 4.98 0.93 9.61
CA GLY A 47 4.74 1.67 8.38
C GLY A 47 3.28 1.74 7.99
N VAL A 48 2.99 2.63 7.04
CA VAL A 48 1.65 2.82 6.49
C VAL A 48 1.75 2.77 4.97
N GLY A 49 0.94 1.91 4.36
CA GLY A 49 0.79 1.84 2.91
C GLY A 49 -0.54 2.45 2.49
N ILE A 50 -0.53 3.29 1.48
CA ILE A 50 -1.74 3.90 0.93
C ILE A 50 -1.76 3.62 -0.56
N THR A 51 -2.82 2.97 -1.03
CA THR A 51 -3.04 2.70 -2.45
C THR A 51 -4.34 3.33 -2.88
N VAL A 52 -4.29 4.12 -3.95
CA VAL A 52 -5.47 4.72 -4.57
C VAL A 52 -5.81 3.93 -5.82
N TYR A 53 -6.96 3.30 -5.83
CA TYR A 53 -7.47 2.53 -6.95
C TYR A 53 -8.41 3.36 -7.80
N GLN A 54 -8.45 3.05 -9.09
CA GLN A 54 -9.31 3.72 -10.07
C GLN A 54 -10.80 3.62 -9.66
N ASN A 55 -11.21 2.47 -9.11
CA ASN A 55 -12.58 2.20 -8.70
C ASN A 55 -12.61 0.99 -7.76
N GLU A 56 -13.81 0.65 -7.29
CA GLU A 56 -14.02 -0.48 -6.37
C GLU A 56 -13.64 -1.83 -7.01
N LYS A 57 -13.89 -2.01 -8.30
CA LYS A 57 -13.53 -3.24 -9.00
C LYS A 57 -12.02 -3.45 -8.99
N ALA A 58 -11.24 -2.39 -9.20
CA ALA A 58 -9.79 -2.44 -9.14
C ALA A 58 -9.29 -2.76 -7.72
N ARG A 59 -9.94 -2.19 -6.70
CA ARG A 59 -9.61 -2.48 -5.30
C ARG A 59 -9.83 -3.95 -4.95
N LEU A 60 -10.95 -4.51 -5.39
CA LEU A 60 -11.24 -5.94 -5.16
C LEU A 60 -10.22 -6.83 -5.86
N ALA A 61 -9.83 -6.50 -7.09
CA ALA A 61 -8.79 -7.23 -7.81
C ALA A 61 -7.44 -7.17 -7.08
N GLY A 62 -7.07 -6.00 -6.55
CA GLY A 62 -5.85 -5.83 -5.75
C GLY A 62 -5.91 -6.64 -4.46
N HIS A 63 -7.06 -6.70 -3.81
CA HIS A 63 -7.26 -7.52 -2.63
C HIS A 63 -6.99 -9.00 -2.92
N GLU A 64 -7.49 -9.52 -4.04
CA GLU A 64 -7.24 -10.92 -4.42
C GLU A 64 -5.77 -11.20 -4.68
N ILE A 65 -5.05 -10.29 -5.32
CA ILE A 65 -3.60 -10.42 -5.55
C ILE A 65 -2.87 -10.46 -4.20
N ARG A 66 -3.19 -9.55 -3.28
CA ARG A 66 -2.59 -9.48 -1.95
C ARG A 66 -2.87 -10.77 -1.15
N LYS A 67 -4.09 -11.27 -1.21
CA LYS A 67 -4.49 -12.50 -0.53
C LYS A 67 -3.64 -13.70 -1.00
N LYS A 68 -3.40 -13.81 -2.29
CA LYS A 68 -2.54 -14.87 -2.85
C LYS A 68 -1.09 -14.72 -2.37
N GLY A 69 -0.58 -13.49 -2.33
CA GLY A 69 0.76 -13.21 -1.81
C GLY A 69 0.91 -13.62 -0.34
N LEU A 70 -0.11 -13.36 0.49
CA LEU A 70 -0.12 -13.79 1.88
C LEU A 70 -0.13 -15.32 2.01
N GLN A 71 -0.87 -16.02 1.13
CA GLN A 71 -0.91 -17.48 1.13
C GLN A 71 0.45 -18.09 0.79
N THR A 72 1.26 -17.43 -0.04
CA THR A 72 2.60 -17.91 -0.38
C THR A 72 3.65 -17.56 0.65
N ASN A 73 3.28 -16.85 1.71
CA ASN A 73 4.16 -16.44 2.80
C ASN A 73 5.35 -15.55 2.39
N ILE A 74 5.28 -14.93 1.20
CA ILE A 74 6.33 -14.03 0.73
C ILE A 74 6.35 -12.75 1.54
N PHE A 75 5.16 -12.20 1.82
CA PHE A 75 5.01 -10.96 2.58
C PHE A 75 4.70 -11.23 4.06
N SER A 76 3.83 -12.19 4.35
CA SER A 76 3.30 -12.41 5.71
C SER A 76 4.37 -12.78 6.73
N LYS A 77 5.45 -13.42 6.31
CA LYS A 77 6.54 -13.82 7.23
C LYS A 77 7.23 -12.62 7.90
N HIS A 78 7.11 -11.43 7.32
CA HIS A 78 7.72 -10.21 7.86
C HIS A 78 6.80 -9.45 8.81
N LEU A 79 5.52 -9.78 8.80
CA LEU A 79 4.49 -9.02 9.49
C LEU A 79 4.18 -9.58 10.87
N LYS A 80 4.12 -8.69 11.85
CA LYS A 80 3.62 -8.99 13.17
C LYS A 80 2.13 -8.70 13.27
N ASP A 81 1.69 -7.60 12.68
CA ASP A 81 0.29 -7.18 12.69
C ASP A 81 -0.02 -6.30 11.48
N THR A 82 -1.27 -6.32 11.06
CA THR A 82 -1.76 -5.50 9.95
C THR A 82 -3.19 -5.07 10.21
N VAL A 83 -3.46 -3.78 10.05
CA VAL A 83 -4.80 -3.21 10.08
C VAL A 83 -5.10 -2.62 8.71
N VAL A 84 -6.26 -2.95 8.14
CA VAL A 84 -6.69 -2.45 6.83
C VAL A 84 -7.90 -1.56 7.00
N LEU A 85 -7.79 -0.34 6.49
CA LEU A 85 -8.90 0.61 6.37
C LEU A 85 -9.18 0.83 4.88
N GLU A 86 -10.45 1.05 4.56
CA GLU A 86 -10.89 1.27 3.19
C GLU A 86 -11.82 2.46 3.15
N GLY A 87 -11.78 3.21 2.06
CA GLY A 87 -12.69 4.34 1.93
C GLY A 87 -12.63 5.00 0.56
N ASP A 88 -13.57 5.91 0.35
CA ASP A 88 -13.64 6.71 -0.86
C ASP A 88 -12.63 7.84 -0.82
N VAL A 89 -11.97 8.07 -1.94
CA VAL A 89 -11.05 9.19 -2.08
C VAL A 89 -11.85 10.45 -2.39
N LEU A 90 -11.83 11.41 -1.47
CA LEU A 90 -12.57 12.65 -1.63
C LEU A 90 -11.71 13.77 -2.22
N ILE A 91 -10.41 13.76 -1.94
CA ILE A 91 -9.46 14.75 -2.44
C ILE A 91 -8.17 14.05 -2.81
N GLN A 92 -7.66 14.32 -4.00
CA GLN A 92 -6.35 13.86 -4.42
C GLN A 92 -5.64 14.96 -5.19
N PHE A 93 -4.47 15.36 -4.69
CA PHE A 93 -3.54 16.24 -5.41
C PHE A 93 -2.26 15.46 -5.69
N GLY A 94 -1.41 16.00 -6.53
CA GLY A 94 -0.01 15.57 -6.58
C GLY A 94 0.35 14.53 -7.62
N GLU A 95 -0.44 14.35 -8.68
CA GLU A 95 0.02 13.57 -9.83
C GLU A 95 1.20 14.28 -10.51
N ASN A 96 1.26 15.61 -10.40
CA ASN A 96 2.36 16.44 -10.86
C ASN A 96 2.86 17.30 -9.71
N ILE A 97 4.13 17.70 -9.78
CA ILE A 97 4.68 18.63 -8.81
C ILE A 97 4.00 19.98 -8.97
N ILE A 98 3.46 20.51 -7.86
CA ILE A 98 2.84 21.83 -7.83
C ILE A 98 3.85 22.78 -7.21
N ASP A 99 4.41 23.69 -8.04
CA ASP A 99 5.33 24.72 -7.58
C ASP A 99 4.55 25.99 -7.24
N LYS A 100 4.50 26.32 -5.95
CA LYS A 100 3.78 27.50 -5.45
C LYS A 100 4.68 28.69 -5.16
N GLU A 101 5.97 28.55 -5.41
CA GLU A 101 6.94 29.64 -5.16
C GLU A 101 7.08 30.56 -6.36
N ASN A 102 6.55 30.19 -7.49
CA ASN A 102 6.61 30.99 -8.71
C ASN A 102 5.31 31.69 -9.01
#